data_a156613614e9e1d6847670946334d9cf
#
_entry.id   a156613614e9e1d6847670946334d9cf
#
_cell.length_a   1.000
_cell.length_b   1.000
_cell.length_c   1.000
_cell.angle_alpha   90.00
_cell.angle_beta   90.00
_cell.angle_gamma   90.00
#
_symmetry.space_group_name_H-M   'P 1'
#
loop_
_entity.id
_entity.type
_entity.pdbx_description
1 polymer ?
#
loop_
_entity_poly.entity_id
_entity_poly.type
_entity_poly.pdbx_seq_one_letter_code
_entity_poly.pdbx_strand_id
1 'polypeptide(L)'
;SYVKAIHQTGERLTHDVKNLLQSLNALCLAAASEGETPSVQYQALLQRQLPVIAQCLQQTLDKLRRPEEEGAQFISATRWWTELQARYGQAGVSFSCERIGAELRLPATLFISAAENLLENALAKKPDAPALQVRVEFSANGPLLLRVGDDGRAIPAELAGSLFRAPVPSSAGLGIGLYQVARHAEFYD
;
A
#
# COMPACT_ATOMS: atom_id res chain seq x y z
N SER A 1 29.27 -2.28 -20.48
CA SER A 1 28.17 -3.03 -19.82
C SER A 1 27.01 -2.16 -19.32
N TYR A 2 27.22 -0.89 -18.95
CA TYR A 2 26.18 0.03 -18.46
C TYR A 2 25.11 0.39 -19.52
N VAL A 3 25.54 0.66 -20.75
CA VAL A 3 24.62 0.97 -21.90
C VAL A 3 23.71 -0.21 -22.23
N LYS A 4 24.20 -1.46 -22.07
CA LYS A 4 23.43 -2.68 -22.30
C LYS A 4 22.33 -2.87 -21.26
N ALA A 5 22.60 -2.51 -19.99
CA ALA A 5 21.62 -2.56 -18.91
C ALA A 5 20.49 -1.51 -19.10
N ILE A 6 20.82 -0.30 -19.57
CA ILE A 6 19.85 0.76 -19.88
C ILE A 6 18.94 0.31 -21.03
N HIS A 7 19.49 -0.28 -22.10
CA HIS A 7 18.68 -0.79 -23.23
C HIS A 7 17.74 -1.90 -22.83
N GLN A 8 18.20 -2.90 -22.05
CA GLN A 8 17.34 -3.99 -21.57
C GLN A 8 16.24 -3.52 -20.62
N THR A 9 16.52 -2.52 -19.79
CA THR A 9 15.50 -1.91 -18.92
C THR A 9 14.48 -1.15 -19.74
N GLY A 10 14.89 -0.38 -20.75
CA GLY A 10 14.01 0.36 -21.65
C GLY A 10 13.09 -0.56 -22.48
N GLU A 11 13.60 -1.67 -22.99
CA GLU A 11 12.79 -2.63 -23.76
C GLU A 11 11.73 -3.34 -22.88
N ARG A 12 12.08 -3.75 -21.67
CA ARG A 12 11.13 -4.33 -20.70
C ARG A 12 10.05 -3.34 -20.29
N LEU A 13 10.44 -2.10 -20.05
CA LEU A 13 9.53 -1.00 -19.71
C LEU A 13 8.54 -0.72 -20.83
N THR A 14 9.01 -0.67 -22.06
CA THR A 14 8.18 -0.49 -23.27
C THR A 14 7.19 -1.64 -23.43
N HIS A 15 7.61 -2.88 -23.14
CA HIS A 15 6.75 -4.06 -23.18
C HIS A 15 5.66 -4.00 -22.10
N ASP A 16 6.01 -3.64 -20.87
CA ASP A 16 5.08 -3.55 -19.74
C ASP A 16 4.03 -2.44 -19.99
N VAL A 17 4.45 -1.26 -20.48
CA VAL A 17 3.55 -0.17 -20.88
C VAL A 17 2.62 -0.58 -22.01
N LYS A 18 3.12 -1.31 -23.02
CA LYS A 18 2.30 -1.81 -24.13
C LYS A 18 1.21 -2.76 -23.64
N ASN A 19 1.55 -3.68 -22.73
CA ASN A 19 0.59 -4.60 -22.14
C ASN A 19 -0.50 -3.88 -21.33
N LEU A 20 -0.12 -2.82 -20.58
CA LEU A 20 -1.06 -1.94 -19.88
C LEU A 20 -2.03 -1.26 -20.84
N LEU A 21 -1.53 -0.67 -21.92
CA LEU A 21 -2.36 -0.03 -22.93
C LEU A 21 -3.31 -1.01 -23.61
N GLN A 22 -2.87 -2.22 -23.90
CA GLN A 22 -3.73 -3.26 -24.46
C GLN A 22 -4.86 -3.67 -23.50
N SER A 23 -4.56 -3.83 -22.21
CA SER A 23 -5.57 -4.16 -21.19
C SER A 23 -6.58 -3.03 -21.01
N LEU A 24 -6.12 -1.77 -20.97
CA LEU A 24 -6.99 -0.60 -20.90
C LEU A 24 -7.88 -0.48 -22.14
N ASN A 25 -7.32 -0.66 -23.34
CA ASN A 25 -8.09 -0.62 -24.58
C ASN A 25 -9.16 -1.72 -24.63
N ALA A 26 -8.85 -2.94 -24.15
CA ALA A 26 -9.83 -4.01 -24.05
C ALA A 26 -11.00 -3.65 -23.11
N LEU A 27 -10.72 -3.01 -21.97
CA LEU A 27 -11.76 -2.52 -21.05
C LEU A 27 -12.59 -1.39 -21.67
N CYS A 28 -11.95 -0.46 -22.40
CA CYS A 28 -12.66 0.61 -23.09
C CYS A 28 -13.58 0.08 -24.20
N LEU A 29 -13.13 -0.91 -24.97
CA LEU A 29 -13.96 -1.56 -26.00
C LEU A 29 -15.12 -2.32 -25.38
N ALA A 30 -14.91 -3.03 -24.27
CA ALA A 30 -15.97 -3.69 -23.52
C ALA A 30 -16.98 -2.66 -22.98
N ALA A 31 -16.53 -1.53 -22.45
CA ALA A 31 -17.38 -0.45 -21.99
C ALA A 31 -18.24 0.15 -23.11
N ALA A 32 -17.66 0.32 -24.31
CA ALA A 32 -18.37 0.87 -25.47
C ALA A 32 -19.48 -0.06 -26.01
N SER A 33 -19.39 -1.35 -25.69
CA SER A 33 -20.41 -2.35 -26.06
C SER A 33 -21.54 -2.51 -25.04
N GLU A 34 -21.39 -1.91 -23.84
CA GLU A 34 -22.40 -1.92 -22.78
C GLU A 34 -23.46 -0.82 -23.05
N GLY A 35 -24.71 -1.08 -22.62
CA GLY A 35 -25.77 -0.09 -22.62
C GLY A 35 -25.68 0.86 -21.42
N GLU A 36 -26.75 1.63 -21.15
CA GLU A 36 -26.82 2.59 -20.04
C GLU A 36 -26.58 1.95 -18.65
N THR A 37 -26.83 0.64 -18.51
CA THR A 37 -26.58 -0.11 -17.27
C THR A 37 -25.51 -1.17 -17.51
N PRO A 38 -24.35 -1.08 -16.83
CA PRO A 38 -23.29 -2.07 -16.98
C PRO A 38 -23.76 -3.48 -16.61
N SER A 39 -23.48 -4.47 -17.45
CA SER A 39 -23.80 -5.86 -17.16
C SER A 39 -23.00 -6.39 -15.96
N VAL A 40 -23.54 -7.40 -15.28
CA VAL A 40 -22.84 -8.10 -14.19
C VAL A 40 -21.50 -8.68 -14.66
N GLN A 41 -21.46 -9.12 -15.91
CA GLN A 41 -20.22 -9.64 -16.54
C GLN A 41 -19.16 -8.55 -16.72
N TYR A 42 -19.58 -7.35 -17.13
CA TYR A 42 -18.67 -6.20 -17.26
C TYR A 42 -18.15 -5.73 -15.90
N GLN A 43 -19.01 -5.68 -14.89
CA GLN A 43 -18.61 -5.36 -13.52
C GLN A 43 -17.58 -6.36 -12.98
N ALA A 44 -17.81 -7.66 -13.19
CA ALA A 44 -16.86 -8.72 -12.82
C ALA A 44 -15.53 -8.60 -13.57
N LEU A 45 -15.57 -8.23 -14.86
CA LEU A 45 -14.37 -7.97 -15.66
C LEU A 45 -13.57 -6.79 -15.10
N LEU A 46 -14.24 -5.67 -14.77
CA LEU A 46 -13.60 -4.51 -14.16
C LEU A 46 -12.95 -4.86 -12.82
N GLN A 47 -13.67 -5.53 -11.93
CA GLN A 47 -13.15 -5.94 -10.62
C GLN A 47 -11.92 -6.85 -10.74
N ARG A 48 -11.84 -7.67 -11.77
CA ARG A 48 -10.71 -8.57 -12.03
C ARG A 48 -9.53 -7.86 -12.69
N GLN A 49 -9.78 -6.97 -13.66
CA GLN A 49 -8.73 -6.39 -14.49
C GLN A 49 -8.12 -5.11 -13.91
N LEU A 50 -8.91 -4.26 -13.25
CA LEU A 50 -8.39 -3.02 -12.69
C LEU A 50 -7.26 -3.23 -11.66
N PRO A 51 -7.35 -4.18 -10.72
CA PRO A 51 -6.24 -4.45 -9.80
C PRO A 51 -4.96 -4.89 -10.51
N VAL A 52 -5.07 -5.70 -11.57
CA VAL A 52 -3.93 -6.17 -12.36
C VAL A 52 -3.26 -5.01 -13.10
N ILE A 53 -4.06 -4.12 -13.70
CA ILE A 53 -3.57 -2.92 -14.39
C ILE A 53 -2.88 -1.99 -13.40
N ALA A 54 -3.50 -1.72 -12.24
CA ALA A 54 -2.92 -0.88 -11.20
C ALA A 54 -1.60 -1.44 -10.68
N GLN A 55 -1.52 -2.74 -10.44
CA GLN A 55 -0.29 -3.42 -10.01
C GLN A 55 0.81 -3.31 -11.07
N CYS A 56 0.49 -3.54 -12.34
CA CYS A 56 1.46 -3.43 -13.42
C CYS A 56 1.96 -1.99 -13.56
N LEU A 57 1.08 -1.00 -13.43
CA LEU A 57 1.42 0.43 -13.47
C LEU A 57 2.34 0.80 -12.31
N GLN A 58 2.04 0.31 -11.11
CA GLN A 58 2.88 0.54 -9.94
C GLN A 58 4.27 -0.09 -10.10
N GLN A 59 4.35 -1.34 -10.53
CA GLN A 59 5.62 -2.00 -10.81
C GLN A 59 6.45 -1.27 -11.89
N THR A 60 5.77 -0.71 -12.89
CA THR A 60 6.42 0.07 -13.94
C THR A 60 6.96 1.38 -13.39
N LEU A 61 6.19 2.07 -12.55
CA LEU A 61 6.63 3.27 -11.84
C LEU A 61 7.79 3.00 -10.88
N ASP A 62 7.77 1.89 -10.16
CA ASP A 62 8.84 1.49 -9.25
C ASP A 62 10.14 1.16 -10.01
N LYS A 63 10.04 0.60 -11.21
CA LYS A 63 11.18 0.38 -12.11
C LYS A 63 11.73 1.69 -12.70
N LEU A 64 10.85 2.68 -12.94
CA LEU A 64 11.22 4.02 -13.42
C LEU A 64 11.77 4.91 -12.33
N ARG A 65 11.22 4.81 -11.13
CA ARG A 65 11.89 5.30 -9.95
C ARG A 65 13.14 4.45 -9.80
N ARG A 66 14.24 4.90 -10.42
CA ARG A 66 15.54 4.47 -9.92
C ARG A 66 15.49 4.60 -8.40
N PRO A 67 16.06 3.66 -7.66
CA PRO A 67 16.75 4.05 -6.47
C PRO A 67 17.94 4.89 -6.97
N GLU A 68 17.69 6.15 -7.39
CA GLU A 68 18.71 7.14 -7.15
C GLU A 68 18.97 6.93 -5.68
N GLU A 69 20.24 6.89 -5.32
CA GLU A 69 20.81 7.12 -4.01
C GLU A 69 20.26 8.43 -3.40
N GLU A 70 18.98 8.62 -3.35
CA GLU A 70 18.30 9.33 -2.29
C GLU A 70 18.55 8.45 -1.09
N GLY A 71 19.72 8.68 -0.49
CA GLY A 71 20.16 7.99 0.70
C GLY A 71 18.98 7.94 1.64
N ALA A 72 18.57 6.74 2.04
CA ALA A 72 17.32 6.45 2.71
C ALA A 72 16.94 7.64 3.60
N GLN A 73 15.91 8.40 3.20
CA GLN A 73 15.54 9.60 3.95
C GLN A 73 15.07 9.15 5.33
N PHE A 74 15.88 9.47 6.33
CA PHE A 74 15.57 9.15 7.71
C PHE A 74 14.92 10.35 8.37
N ILE A 75 13.78 10.13 9.05
CA ILE A 75 13.10 11.14 9.86
C ILE A 75 13.28 10.84 11.35
N SER A 76 13.18 11.88 12.18
CA SER A 76 13.12 11.69 13.62
C SER A 76 11.87 10.90 14.00
N ALA A 77 12.05 9.81 14.76
CA ALA A 77 10.94 8.98 15.23
C ALA A 77 9.94 9.79 16.07
N THR A 78 10.42 10.69 16.92
CA THR A 78 9.58 11.56 17.74
C THR A 78 8.73 12.49 16.87
N ARG A 79 9.33 13.10 15.85
CA ARG A 79 8.63 14.00 14.94
C ARG A 79 7.55 13.24 14.15
N TRP A 80 7.92 12.11 13.55
CA TRP A 80 6.99 11.26 12.82
C TRP A 80 5.80 10.81 13.68
N TRP A 81 6.07 10.41 14.95
CA TRP A 81 5.03 9.98 15.86
C TRP A 81 4.06 11.10 16.21
N THR A 82 4.57 12.32 16.47
CA THR A 82 3.76 13.50 16.74
C THR A 82 2.88 13.86 15.53
N GLU A 83 3.43 13.85 14.34
CA GLU A 83 2.69 14.13 13.10
C GLU A 83 1.58 13.09 12.87
N LEU A 84 1.87 11.79 13.12
CA LEU A 84 0.89 10.71 13.01
C LEU A 84 -0.28 10.90 14.00
N GLN A 85 0.03 11.23 15.25
CA GLN A 85 -0.98 11.54 16.28
C GLN A 85 -1.83 12.76 15.91
N ALA A 86 -1.22 13.82 15.40
CA ALA A 86 -1.94 15.04 14.98
C ALA A 86 -2.91 14.74 13.83
N ARG A 87 -2.51 13.86 12.88
CA ARG A 87 -3.32 13.53 11.71
C ARG A 87 -4.50 12.62 12.02
N TYR A 88 -4.32 11.63 12.88
CA TYR A 88 -5.33 10.58 13.12
C TYR A 88 -5.99 10.62 14.50
N GLY A 89 -5.51 11.44 15.42
CA GLY A 89 -6.04 11.51 16.79
C GLY A 89 -7.51 11.87 16.88
N GLN A 90 -8.00 12.71 15.98
CA GLN A 90 -9.42 13.11 15.93
C GLN A 90 -10.32 12.02 15.34
N ALA A 91 -9.76 11.00 14.66
CA ALA A 91 -10.51 9.90 14.06
C ALA A 91 -10.90 8.80 15.08
N GLY A 92 -10.73 9.02 16.38
CA GLY A 92 -11.01 8.03 17.43
C GLY A 92 -9.98 6.89 17.42
N VAL A 93 -8.72 7.24 17.18
CA VAL A 93 -7.57 6.35 17.24
C VAL A 93 -6.83 6.60 18.55
N SER A 94 -6.56 5.55 19.31
CA SER A 94 -5.72 5.62 20.50
C SER A 94 -4.26 5.31 20.15
N PHE A 95 -3.35 6.09 20.74
CA PHE A 95 -1.92 5.96 20.48
C PHE A 95 -1.18 5.64 21.78
N SER A 96 -0.31 4.64 21.72
CA SER A 96 0.61 4.32 22.80
C SER A 96 2.00 4.11 22.25
N CYS A 97 3.00 4.63 22.92
CA CYS A 97 4.37 4.32 22.60
C CYS A 97 5.21 4.19 23.88
N GLU A 98 6.19 3.33 23.80
CA GLU A 98 7.27 3.34 24.76
C GLU A 98 8.18 4.55 24.49
N ARG A 99 9.06 4.85 25.44
CA ARG A 99 9.95 6.02 25.35
C ARG A 99 10.75 6.00 24.05
N ILE A 100 10.48 6.95 23.16
CA ILE A 100 11.24 7.12 21.92
C ILE A 100 12.55 7.83 22.26
N GLY A 101 13.70 7.23 21.92
CA GLY A 101 14.99 7.88 22.04
C GLY A 101 15.06 9.12 21.14
N ALA A 102 15.62 10.24 21.64
CA ALA A 102 15.69 11.49 20.89
C ALA A 102 16.44 11.36 19.55
N GLU A 103 17.44 10.50 19.51
CA GLU A 103 18.29 10.25 18.33
C GLU A 103 17.74 9.18 17.37
N LEU A 104 16.61 8.54 17.73
CA LEU A 104 16.04 7.48 16.91
C LEU A 104 15.56 8.04 15.57
N ARG A 105 16.04 7.45 14.50
CA ARG A 105 15.66 7.80 13.14
C ARG A 105 15.04 6.61 12.43
N LEU A 106 13.99 6.87 11.68
CA LEU A 106 13.21 5.88 10.94
C LEU A 106 13.35 6.09 9.44
N PRO A 107 13.39 5.01 8.63
CA PRO A 107 13.24 5.13 7.20
C PRO A 107 11.88 5.79 6.87
N ALA A 108 11.92 7.03 6.38
CA ALA A 108 10.75 7.89 6.23
C ALA A 108 9.65 7.22 5.38
N THR A 109 10.01 6.83 4.16
CA THR A 109 9.07 6.24 3.19
C THR A 109 8.40 4.98 3.73
N LEU A 110 9.17 4.09 4.39
CA LEU A 110 8.64 2.85 4.95
C LEU A 110 7.64 3.13 6.07
N PHE A 111 8.02 3.92 7.09
CA PHE A 111 7.16 4.13 8.27
C PHE A 111 5.95 4.98 7.97
N ILE A 112 6.04 5.98 7.09
CA ILE A 112 4.89 6.77 6.63
C ILE A 112 3.91 5.87 5.89
N SER A 113 4.39 5.16 4.88
CA SER A 113 3.55 4.28 4.06
C SER A 113 2.92 3.14 4.87
N ALA A 114 3.67 2.51 5.78
CA ALA A 114 3.16 1.46 6.65
C ALA A 114 2.05 1.97 7.58
N ALA A 115 2.27 3.10 8.24
CA ALA A 115 1.28 3.69 9.14
C ALA A 115 -0.01 4.08 8.39
N GLU A 116 0.10 4.74 7.25
CA GLU A 116 -1.04 5.14 6.43
C GLU A 116 -1.84 3.92 5.96
N ASN A 117 -1.20 2.93 5.35
CA ASN A 117 -1.90 1.74 4.84
C ASN A 117 -2.59 0.94 5.96
N LEU A 118 -1.93 0.76 7.11
CA LEU A 118 -2.52 0.03 8.23
C LEU A 118 -3.70 0.79 8.86
N LEU A 119 -3.55 2.11 9.07
CA LEU A 119 -4.60 2.95 9.62
C LEU A 119 -5.80 3.08 8.70
N GLU A 120 -5.59 3.29 7.41
CA GLU A 120 -6.66 3.38 6.42
C GLU A 120 -7.45 2.08 6.35
N ASN A 121 -6.78 0.91 6.39
CA ASN A 121 -7.45 -0.38 6.44
C ASN A 121 -8.28 -0.58 7.71
N ALA A 122 -7.80 -0.15 8.87
CA ALA A 122 -8.55 -0.23 10.11
C ALA A 122 -9.74 0.74 10.09
N LEU A 123 -9.53 1.98 9.69
CA LEU A 123 -10.56 3.03 9.66
C LEU A 123 -11.64 2.79 8.59
N ALA A 124 -11.32 2.09 7.51
CA ALA A 124 -12.29 1.73 6.47
C ALA A 124 -13.45 0.87 6.98
N LYS A 125 -13.31 0.24 8.14
CA LYS A 125 -14.38 -0.53 8.81
C LYS A 125 -15.37 0.35 9.59
N LYS A 126 -15.04 1.61 9.89
CA LYS A 126 -15.86 2.51 10.71
C LYS A 126 -17.26 2.79 10.16
N PRO A 127 -17.49 2.93 8.86
CA PRO A 127 -18.85 3.13 8.34
C PRO A 127 -19.80 2.00 8.75
N ASP A 128 -19.32 0.74 8.80
CA ASP A 128 -20.10 -0.42 9.19
C ASP A 128 -20.09 -0.69 10.70
N ALA A 129 -19.14 -0.10 11.42
CA ALA A 129 -18.96 -0.25 12.87
C ALA A 129 -18.55 1.10 13.52
N PRO A 130 -19.51 2.04 13.72
CA PRO A 130 -19.20 3.38 14.25
C PRO A 130 -18.50 3.40 15.60
N ALA A 131 -18.71 2.38 16.44
CA ALA A 131 -18.08 2.23 17.75
C ALA A 131 -16.66 1.62 17.70
N LEU A 132 -16.15 1.31 16.50
CA LEU A 132 -14.84 0.69 16.31
C LEU A 132 -13.73 1.50 16.99
N GLN A 133 -12.93 0.82 17.79
CA GLN A 133 -11.74 1.36 18.43
C GLN A 133 -10.51 0.93 17.65
N VAL A 134 -9.69 1.88 17.25
CA VAL A 134 -8.41 1.64 16.58
C VAL A 134 -7.27 2.00 17.53
N ARG A 135 -6.26 1.14 17.64
CA ARG A 135 -5.09 1.34 18.49
C ARG A 135 -3.83 1.29 17.66
N VAL A 136 -2.93 2.23 17.93
CA VAL A 136 -1.60 2.29 17.32
C VAL A 136 -0.57 2.20 18.44
N GLU A 137 0.33 1.25 18.32
CA GLU A 137 1.43 1.03 19.25
C GLU A 137 2.75 1.15 18.51
N PHE A 138 3.68 1.89 19.08
CA PHE A 138 5.05 1.98 18.57
C PHE A 138 6.04 1.60 19.67
N SER A 139 6.95 0.70 19.34
CA SER A 139 8.01 0.26 20.25
C SER A 139 9.35 0.26 19.56
N ALA A 140 10.39 0.66 20.30
CA ALA A 140 11.79 0.66 19.87
C ALA A 140 12.71 -0.06 20.88
N ASN A 141 12.13 -0.88 21.77
CA ASN A 141 12.89 -1.68 22.74
C ASN A 141 13.35 -2.99 22.09
N GLY A 142 14.26 -2.91 21.14
CA GLY A 142 14.71 -4.02 20.29
C GLY A 142 14.43 -3.71 18.84
N PRO A 143 13.83 -4.63 18.07
CA PRO A 143 13.36 -4.33 16.72
C PRO A 143 12.32 -3.22 16.73
N LEU A 144 12.37 -2.34 15.71
CA LEU A 144 11.33 -1.32 15.54
C LEU A 144 10.00 -1.99 15.22
N LEU A 145 9.00 -1.73 16.03
CA LEU A 145 7.68 -2.33 15.88
C LEU A 145 6.59 -1.26 15.79
N LEU A 146 5.87 -1.23 14.69
CA LEU A 146 4.62 -0.50 14.52
C LEU A 146 3.48 -1.52 14.48
N ARG A 147 2.53 -1.40 15.41
CA ARG A 147 1.32 -2.22 15.45
C ARG A 147 0.09 -1.35 15.30
N VAL A 148 -0.79 -1.74 14.41
CA VAL A 148 -2.13 -1.14 14.28
C VAL A 148 -3.15 -2.26 14.46
N GLY A 149 -4.05 -2.10 15.39
CA GLY A 149 -5.10 -3.06 15.69
C GLY A 149 -6.46 -2.37 15.80
N ASP A 150 -7.50 -3.12 15.52
CA ASP A 150 -8.88 -2.72 15.73
C ASP A 150 -9.68 -3.84 16.43
N ASP A 151 -10.77 -3.48 17.08
CA ASP A 151 -11.70 -4.41 17.74
C ASP A 151 -12.85 -4.85 16.83
N GLY A 152 -12.74 -4.59 15.53
CA GLY A 152 -13.72 -4.98 14.53
C GLY A 152 -13.59 -6.43 14.11
N ARG A 153 -14.27 -6.75 12.99
CA ARG A 153 -14.23 -8.10 12.44
C ARG A 153 -12.79 -8.51 12.10
N ALA A 154 -12.39 -9.66 12.63
CA ALA A 154 -11.08 -10.23 12.35
C ALA A 154 -10.88 -10.52 10.85
N ILE A 155 -9.63 -10.39 10.40
CA ILE A 155 -9.25 -10.79 9.05
C ILE A 155 -9.37 -12.32 8.97
N PRO A 156 -10.07 -12.86 7.95
CA PRO A 156 -10.14 -14.30 7.74
C PRO A 156 -8.74 -14.92 7.64
N ALA A 157 -8.55 -16.08 8.28
CA ALA A 157 -7.24 -16.74 8.34
C ALA A 157 -6.67 -17.04 6.94
N GLU A 158 -7.55 -17.32 5.99
CA GLU A 158 -7.19 -17.57 4.58
C GLU A 158 -6.58 -16.34 3.91
N LEU A 159 -7.04 -15.14 4.27
CA LEU A 159 -6.52 -13.87 3.76
C LEU A 159 -5.26 -13.42 4.50
N ALA A 160 -5.18 -13.67 5.81
CA ALA A 160 -4.08 -13.22 6.66
C ALA A 160 -2.71 -13.69 6.12
N GLY A 161 -2.62 -14.92 5.61
CA GLY A 161 -1.40 -15.46 5.03
C GLY A 161 -0.97 -14.85 3.70
N SER A 162 -1.87 -14.18 2.99
CA SER A 162 -1.61 -13.59 1.66
C SER A 162 -1.45 -12.08 1.66
N LEU A 163 -1.92 -11.37 2.70
CA LEU A 163 -1.96 -9.89 2.77
C LEU A 163 -0.63 -9.20 2.48
N PHE A 164 0.50 -9.80 2.87
CA PHE A 164 1.83 -9.25 2.66
C PHE A 164 2.60 -9.91 1.50
N ARG A 165 2.03 -10.96 0.89
CA ARG A 165 2.69 -11.76 -0.15
C ARG A 165 2.14 -11.51 -1.53
N ALA A 166 0.89 -11.09 -1.62
CA ALA A 166 0.21 -10.81 -2.88
C ALA A 166 -0.85 -9.71 -2.70
N PRO A 167 -1.21 -9.00 -3.77
CA PRO A 167 -2.38 -8.13 -3.77
C PRO A 167 -3.64 -8.91 -3.41
N VAL A 168 -4.42 -8.40 -2.45
CA VAL A 168 -5.67 -9.01 -2.02
C VAL A 168 -6.81 -8.06 -2.33
N PRO A 169 -7.81 -8.43 -3.15
CA PRO A 169 -8.94 -7.57 -3.45
C PRO A 169 -9.62 -7.07 -2.18
N SER A 170 -9.89 -5.77 -2.12
CA SER A 170 -10.49 -5.10 -0.97
C SER A 170 -11.70 -4.30 -1.42
N SER A 171 -12.75 -4.27 -0.61
CA SER A 171 -13.94 -3.46 -0.86
C SER A 171 -13.67 -1.95 -0.74
N ALA A 172 -12.60 -1.56 -0.04
CA ALA A 172 -12.25 -0.17 0.23
C ALA A 172 -11.09 0.36 -0.63
N GLY A 173 -10.50 -0.48 -1.52
CA GLY A 173 -9.36 -0.05 -2.34
C GLY A 173 -8.78 -1.17 -3.20
N LEU A 174 -7.63 -0.90 -3.84
CA LEU A 174 -6.98 -1.82 -4.77
C LEU A 174 -6.33 -3.04 -4.08
N GLY A 175 -6.26 -3.05 -2.75
CA GLY A 175 -5.73 -4.17 -1.97
C GLY A 175 -4.23 -4.42 -2.11
N ILE A 176 -3.47 -3.44 -2.59
CA ILE A 176 -2.03 -3.55 -2.85
C ILE A 176 -1.16 -2.91 -1.76
N GLY A 177 -1.75 -2.07 -0.88
CA GLY A 177 -1.00 -1.25 0.07
C GLY A 177 -0.12 -2.07 1.03
N LEU A 178 -0.67 -3.11 1.65
CA LEU A 178 0.10 -3.96 2.57
C LEU A 178 1.19 -4.77 1.87
N TYR A 179 0.92 -5.23 0.66
CA TYR A 179 1.93 -5.89 -0.17
C TYR A 179 3.11 -4.96 -0.49
N GLN A 180 2.82 -3.69 -0.85
CA GLN A 180 3.86 -2.69 -1.10
C GLN A 180 4.69 -2.39 0.14
N VAL A 181 4.04 -2.25 1.31
CA VAL A 181 4.74 -2.06 2.59
C VAL A 181 5.70 -3.21 2.87
N ALA A 182 5.26 -4.46 2.66
CA ALA A 182 6.12 -5.62 2.85
C ALA A 182 7.33 -5.61 1.91
N ARG A 183 7.12 -5.30 0.64
CA ARG A 183 8.21 -5.18 -0.34
C ARG A 183 9.20 -4.07 0.02
N HIS A 184 8.71 -2.93 0.53
CA HIS A 184 9.59 -1.85 1.02
C HIS A 184 10.38 -2.27 2.26
N ALA A 185 9.80 -3.04 3.17
CA ALA A 185 10.47 -3.50 4.38
C ALA A 185 11.67 -4.41 4.05
N GLU A 186 11.56 -5.25 3.02
CA GLU A 186 12.65 -6.14 2.56
C GLU A 186 13.95 -5.40 2.16
N PHE A 187 13.90 -4.08 1.91
CA PHE A 187 15.10 -3.28 1.62
C PHE A 187 15.87 -2.85 2.87
N TYR A 188 15.29 -3.03 4.06
CA TYR A 188 15.86 -2.60 5.33
C TYR A 188 16.21 -3.78 6.26
N ASP A 189 16.01 -5.01 5.81
CA ASP A 189 16.46 -6.24 6.44
C ASP A 189 17.91 -6.57 5.97
#